data_123b0b880a02d6a2654a7a41495804eb
#
_entry.id   123b0b880a02d6a2654a7a41495804eb
#
_cell.length_a   1.000
_cell.length_b   1.000
_cell.length_c   1.000
_cell.angle_alpha   90.00
_cell.angle_beta   90.00
_cell.angle_gamma   90.00
#
_symmetry.space_group_name_H-M   'P 1'
#
loop_
_entity.id
_entity.type
_entity.pdbx_description
1 polymer ?
#
loop_
_entity_poly.entity_id
_entity_poly.type
_entity_poly.pdbx_seq_one_letter_code
_entity_poly.pdbx_strand_id
1 'polypeptide(L)'
;TVGTVTDMDGKFTLSNVPSSAKTLVVSFIGMATQEVAIRQTVNITLKSDTEMLDDVVVVAYGTAKKSSFTGSATAVSGEKIAKMQVSSVSKALEGAAAGVQVINTSGQPGENAKIRIRGIGSFSASSAPLYVVDGMPYDEESVNALNPADIESMSILKDAASASLYGSRAANGVVMITTKKGMVDKSKVTLDARWGVNTRGVPEYDIMKDQREYVLTAWNTLKNQSTGAEASEGLIGSIGYNPFIGVANNAMVSADGVVSSAALRHNDDWADAALHNGMRQEYNLSLQGGNAKTTHFLSLGYLKDEGILRHTDFERISARANINHTCLLYTSPSPRDRSLS
;
A
#
# COMPACT_ATOMS: atom_id res chain seq x y z
N THR A 1 32.38 22.57 35.06
CA THR A 1 31.60 22.95 33.86
C THR A 1 31.08 24.35 34.07
N VAL A 2 31.40 25.27 33.19
CA VAL A 2 30.86 26.64 33.19
C VAL A 2 29.69 26.62 32.17
N GLY A 3 28.52 27.10 32.55
CA GLY A 3 27.37 27.16 31.67
C GLY A 3 26.61 28.47 31.83
N THR A 4 25.86 28.87 30.83
CA THR A 4 24.97 30.01 30.80
C THR A 4 23.70 29.68 29.99
N VAL A 5 22.69 30.52 30.11
CA VAL A 5 21.45 30.43 29.34
C VAL A 5 21.36 31.65 28.43
N THR A 6 20.78 31.52 27.26
CA THR A 6 20.50 32.62 26.34
C THR A 6 19.39 33.53 26.88
N ASP A 7 19.48 34.82 26.57
CA ASP A 7 18.39 35.77 26.78
C ASP A 7 17.26 35.61 25.73
N MET A 8 16.25 36.47 25.80
CA MET A 8 15.10 36.44 24.87
C MET A 8 15.48 36.74 23.42
N ASP A 9 16.63 37.40 23.19
CA ASP A 9 17.18 37.69 21.85
C ASP A 9 18.14 36.61 21.36
N GLY A 10 18.34 35.52 22.13
CA GLY A 10 19.25 34.43 21.81
C GLY A 10 20.74 34.76 22.06
N LYS A 11 21.04 35.84 22.80
CA LYS A 11 22.39 36.23 23.15
C LYS A 11 22.84 35.59 24.45
N PHE A 12 24.11 35.19 24.51
CA PHE A 12 24.70 34.62 25.72
C PHE A 12 26.15 35.18 25.94
N THR A 13 26.56 35.20 27.17
CA THR A 13 27.93 35.54 27.55
C THR A 13 28.46 34.51 28.53
N LEU A 14 29.60 33.92 28.24
CA LEU A 14 30.28 32.97 29.08
C LEU A 14 31.53 33.66 29.68
N SER A 15 31.53 33.83 31.03
CA SER A 15 32.64 34.35 31.78
C SER A 15 33.42 33.20 32.43
N ASN A 16 34.75 33.41 32.67
CA ASN A 16 35.59 32.43 33.35
C ASN A 16 35.70 31.06 32.67
N VAL A 17 35.80 31.03 31.33
CA VAL A 17 36.03 29.81 30.58
C VAL A 17 37.46 29.31 30.86
N PRO A 18 37.64 28.05 31.35
CA PRO A 18 38.96 27.49 31.58
C PRO A 18 39.79 27.43 30.29
N SER A 19 41.05 27.71 30.35
CA SER A 19 41.96 27.67 29.19
C SER A 19 42.12 26.27 28.58
N SER A 20 41.72 25.24 29.33
CA SER A 20 41.70 23.84 28.84
C SER A 20 40.43 23.47 28.04
N ALA A 21 39.41 24.33 28.06
CA ALA A 21 38.17 24.06 27.35
C ALA A 21 38.34 24.31 25.84
N LYS A 22 38.01 23.35 25.00
CA LYS A 22 38.12 23.42 23.55
C LYS A 22 36.79 23.53 22.82
N THR A 23 35.73 23.02 23.42
CA THR A 23 34.40 22.95 22.80
C THR A 23 33.31 23.55 23.68
N LEU A 24 32.35 24.19 23.06
CA LEU A 24 31.13 24.69 23.64
C LEU A 24 30.00 23.76 23.18
N VAL A 25 29.28 23.19 24.13
CA VAL A 25 28.10 22.34 23.86
C VAL A 25 26.86 23.20 24.01
N VAL A 26 26.05 23.28 22.94
CA VAL A 26 24.82 24.07 22.91
C VAL A 26 23.65 23.11 22.70
N SER A 27 22.67 23.16 23.58
CA SER A 27 21.46 22.34 23.52
C SER A 27 20.23 23.18 23.80
N PHE A 28 19.12 22.84 23.10
CA PHE A 28 17.82 23.42 23.34
C PHE A 28 16.76 22.31 23.16
N ILE A 29 15.65 22.41 23.88
CA ILE A 29 14.58 21.41 23.81
C ILE A 29 14.01 21.36 22.40
N GLY A 30 14.04 20.18 21.77
CA GLY A 30 13.57 19.96 20.39
C GLY A 30 14.59 20.36 19.29
N MET A 31 15.84 20.65 19.66
CA MET A 31 16.93 20.92 18.74
C MET A 31 18.09 19.97 18.94
N ALA A 32 18.76 19.60 17.85
CA ALA A 32 19.95 18.75 17.91
C ALA A 32 21.08 19.46 18.67
N THR A 33 21.65 18.80 19.66
CA THR A 33 22.78 19.30 20.42
C THR A 33 23.97 19.49 19.49
N GLN A 34 24.60 20.66 19.53
CA GLN A 34 25.71 20.99 18.65
C GLN A 34 26.97 21.32 19.47
N GLU A 35 28.10 20.75 19.08
CA GLU A 35 29.40 21.09 19.64
C GLU A 35 30.12 22.04 18.71
N VAL A 36 30.57 23.17 19.24
CA VAL A 36 31.23 24.22 18.47
C VAL A 36 32.55 24.59 19.16
N ALA A 37 33.61 24.83 18.38
CA ALA A 37 34.89 25.29 18.94
C ALA A 37 34.76 26.68 19.58
N ILE A 38 35.37 26.85 20.74
CA ILE A 38 35.35 28.12 21.49
C ILE A 38 36.07 29.20 20.71
N ARG A 39 35.38 30.33 20.49
CA ARG A 39 35.92 31.56 19.87
C ARG A 39 35.39 32.77 20.63
N GLN A 40 36.00 33.95 20.39
CA GLN A 40 35.59 35.20 21.04
C GLN A 40 34.13 35.59 20.77
N THR A 41 33.62 35.26 19.57
CA THR A 41 32.22 35.43 19.18
C THR A 41 31.81 34.20 18.37
N VAL A 42 30.69 33.61 18.72
CA VAL A 42 30.16 32.41 18.05
C VAL A 42 28.70 32.65 17.72
N ASN A 43 28.34 32.50 16.45
CA ASN A 43 26.96 32.46 16.00
C ASN A 43 26.59 30.99 15.72
N ILE A 44 25.54 30.52 16.38
CA ILE A 44 25.13 29.11 16.33
C ILE A 44 23.72 29.08 15.87
N THR A 45 23.46 28.32 14.78
CA THR A 45 22.13 28.02 14.33
C THR A 45 21.86 26.55 14.63
N LEU A 46 21.02 26.29 15.61
CA LEU A 46 20.58 24.93 15.94
C LEU A 46 19.63 24.42 14.87
N LYS A 47 19.84 23.20 14.45
CA LYS A 47 18.90 22.49 13.58
C LYS A 47 17.83 21.84 14.44
N SER A 48 16.59 21.87 13.98
CA SER A 48 15.51 21.13 14.62
C SER A 48 15.91 19.64 14.69
N ASP A 49 15.75 19.04 15.86
CA ASP A 49 15.96 17.60 16.08
C ASP A 49 14.81 16.82 15.43
N THR A 50 14.69 16.96 14.11
CA THR A 50 13.72 16.22 13.31
C THR A 50 14.22 14.82 12.95
N GLU A 51 15.43 14.47 13.37
CA GLU A 51 16.00 13.16 13.14
C GLU A 51 15.91 12.26 14.37
N MET A 52 14.80 12.15 14.99
CA MET A 52 14.38 10.98 15.78
C MET A 52 12.96 11.21 16.29
N LEU A 53 12.01 11.28 15.40
CA LEU A 53 10.78 10.59 15.75
C LEU A 53 11.20 9.12 15.79
N ASP A 54 11.64 8.65 16.96
CA ASP A 54 11.68 7.23 17.28
C ASP A 54 10.39 6.65 16.71
N ASP A 55 10.49 5.63 15.86
CA ASP A 55 9.35 4.94 15.32
C ASP A 55 8.34 4.71 16.43
N VAL A 56 7.32 5.54 16.47
CA VAL A 56 6.27 5.44 17.49
C VAL A 56 5.33 4.35 17.02
N VAL A 57 5.20 3.31 17.82
CA VAL A 57 4.23 2.24 17.58
C VAL A 57 2.94 2.62 18.28
N VAL A 58 1.85 2.71 17.52
CA VAL A 58 0.52 2.86 18.10
C VAL A 58 0.15 1.54 18.77
N VAL A 59 -0.11 1.58 20.04
CA VAL A 59 -0.58 0.46 20.86
C VAL A 59 -2.02 0.73 21.32
N ALA A 60 -2.72 -0.30 21.78
CA ALA A 60 -4.17 -0.31 22.04
C ALA A 60 -4.76 0.95 22.70
N TYR A 61 -4.04 1.60 23.59
CA TYR A 61 -4.51 2.80 24.32
C TYR A 61 -3.50 3.95 24.34
N GLY A 62 -2.65 4.05 23.32
CA GLY A 62 -1.69 5.15 23.24
C GLY A 62 -0.58 4.92 22.24
N THR A 63 0.44 5.75 22.33
CA THR A 63 1.65 5.64 21.55
C THR A 63 2.80 5.24 22.46
N ALA A 64 3.55 4.20 22.10
CA ALA A 64 4.76 3.80 22.80
C ALA A 64 5.97 3.99 21.87
N LYS A 65 7.10 4.38 22.43
CA LYS A 65 8.36 4.34 21.68
C LYS A 65 8.67 2.90 21.30
N LYS A 66 9.08 2.65 20.06
CA LYS A 66 9.45 1.31 19.58
C LYS A 66 10.53 0.68 20.45
N SER A 67 11.47 1.48 20.97
CA SER A 67 12.52 1.06 21.87
C SER A 67 12.02 0.57 23.25
N SER A 68 10.87 1.08 23.71
CA SER A 68 10.25 0.67 24.99
C SER A 68 9.17 -0.40 24.83
N PHE A 69 8.85 -0.77 23.58
CA PHE A 69 7.84 -1.80 23.30
C PHE A 69 8.50 -3.18 23.24
N THR A 70 8.19 -4.02 24.20
CA THR A 70 8.75 -5.38 24.33
C THR A 70 8.13 -6.40 23.38
N GLY A 71 7.03 -6.05 22.71
CA GLY A 71 6.32 -6.91 21.77
C GLY A 71 6.84 -6.82 20.32
N SER A 72 6.47 -7.83 19.50
CA SER A 72 6.79 -7.85 18.07
C SER A 72 5.78 -7.02 17.28
N ALA A 73 6.05 -5.73 17.12
CA ALA A 73 5.25 -4.85 16.27
C ALA A 73 6.04 -4.36 15.06
N THR A 74 5.34 -4.18 13.96
CA THR A 74 5.91 -3.56 12.75
C THR A 74 5.04 -2.37 12.37
N ALA A 75 5.65 -1.19 12.27
CA ALA A 75 4.97 0.03 11.83
C ALA A 75 5.23 0.28 10.34
N VAL A 76 4.21 0.72 9.62
CA VAL A 76 4.25 1.14 8.22
C VAL A 76 3.73 2.56 8.15
N SER A 77 4.53 3.49 7.65
CA SER A 77 4.12 4.90 7.55
C SER A 77 3.13 5.11 6.40
N GLY A 78 2.21 6.07 6.57
CA GLY A 78 1.26 6.44 5.53
C GLY A 78 1.92 6.96 4.26
N GLU A 79 3.10 7.59 4.36
CA GLU A 79 3.87 8.00 3.19
C GLU A 79 4.30 6.81 2.33
N LYS A 80 4.73 5.70 2.96
CA LYS A 80 5.06 4.46 2.26
C LYS A 80 3.82 3.85 1.61
N ILE A 81 2.68 3.85 2.32
CA ILE A 81 1.40 3.35 1.81
C ILE A 81 0.95 4.17 0.59
N ALA A 82 1.01 5.49 0.69
CA ALA A 82 0.62 6.38 -0.40
C ALA A 82 1.46 6.17 -1.66
N LYS A 83 2.75 5.82 -1.53
CA LYS A 83 3.65 5.52 -2.67
C LYS A 83 3.31 4.19 -3.39
N MET A 84 2.65 3.25 -2.73
CA MET A 84 2.36 1.92 -3.28
C MET A 84 1.25 1.91 -4.32
N GLN A 85 0.44 2.96 -4.45
CA GLN A 85 -0.65 3.10 -5.43
C GLN A 85 -1.64 1.92 -5.45
N VAL A 86 -1.97 1.39 -4.28
CA VAL A 86 -2.88 0.26 -4.13
C VAL A 86 -4.33 0.71 -4.01
N SER A 87 -5.27 -0.13 -4.46
CA SER A 87 -6.70 0.14 -4.41
C SER A 87 -7.33 -0.14 -3.04
N SER A 88 -6.73 -1.02 -2.22
CA SER A 88 -7.24 -1.40 -0.90
C SER A 88 -6.16 -1.40 0.17
N VAL A 89 -6.59 -1.28 1.43
CA VAL A 89 -5.70 -1.27 2.60
C VAL A 89 -4.99 -2.62 2.78
N SER A 90 -5.66 -3.73 2.47
CA SER A 90 -5.05 -5.06 2.54
C SER A 90 -3.85 -5.22 1.59
N LYS A 91 -3.96 -4.70 0.37
CA LYS A 91 -2.85 -4.72 -0.60
C LYS A 91 -1.67 -3.85 -0.17
N ALA A 92 -1.92 -2.78 0.60
CA ALA A 92 -0.85 -1.92 1.14
C ALA A 92 0.06 -2.62 2.17
N LEU A 93 -0.35 -3.78 2.68
CA LEU A 93 0.46 -4.59 3.59
C LEU A 93 1.38 -5.58 2.87
N GLU A 94 1.29 -5.70 1.55
CA GLU A 94 2.15 -6.59 0.75
C GLU A 94 3.62 -6.18 0.85
N GLY A 95 4.46 -7.10 1.30
CA GLY A 95 5.88 -6.84 1.53
C GLY A 95 6.20 -5.79 2.61
N ALA A 96 5.19 -5.28 3.33
CA ALA A 96 5.38 -4.21 4.31
C ALA A 96 5.97 -4.70 5.63
N ALA A 97 5.72 -5.96 6.00
CA ALA A 97 6.14 -6.50 7.29
C ALA A 97 6.53 -7.98 7.23
N ALA A 98 7.65 -8.35 7.85
CA ALA A 98 8.04 -9.75 7.98
C ALA A 98 7.00 -10.55 8.79
N GLY A 99 6.67 -11.78 8.34
CA GLY A 99 5.68 -12.64 8.98
C GLY A 99 4.22 -12.26 8.70
N VAL A 100 3.98 -11.34 7.77
CA VAL A 100 2.66 -11.03 7.22
C VAL A 100 2.61 -11.59 5.80
N GLN A 101 1.70 -12.49 5.57
CA GLN A 101 1.43 -13.07 4.25
C GLN A 101 0.19 -12.38 3.67
N VAL A 102 0.34 -11.78 2.50
CA VAL A 102 -0.74 -11.18 1.73
C VAL A 102 -0.98 -12.06 0.50
N ILE A 103 -2.18 -12.57 0.36
CA ILE A 103 -2.57 -13.49 -0.70
C ILE A 103 -3.55 -12.77 -1.61
N ASN A 104 -3.09 -12.41 -2.80
CA ASN A 104 -3.95 -11.90 -3.86
C ASN A 104 -4.54 -13.11 -4.61
N THR A 105 -5.85 -13.30 -4.56
CA THR A 105 -6.53 -14.42 -5.20
C THR A 105 -6.82 -14.15 -6.67
N SER A 106 -6.95 -12.89 -7.06
CA SER A 106 -7.12 -12.47 -8.44
C SER A 106 -6.45 -11.12 -8.70
N GLY A 107 -6.28 -10.78 -9.97
CA GLY A 107 -5.84 -9.46 -10.43
C GLY A 107 -6.98 -8.48 -10.68
N GLN A 108 -8.20 -8.82 -10.30
CA GLN A 108 -9.38 -7.98 -10.55
C GLN A 108 -9.27 -6.67 -9.75
N PRO A 109 -9.57 -5.51 -10.37
CA PRO A 109 -9.65 -4.24 -9.66
C PRO A 109 -10.67 -4.30 -8.52
N GLY A 110 -10.35 -3.65 -7.39
CA GLY A 110 -11.22 -3.60 -6.21
C GLY A 110 -11.23 -4.86 -5.34
N GLU A 111 -10.69 -5.98 -5.80
CA GLU A 111 -10.61 -7.18 -4.97
C GLU A 111 -9.60 -7.01 -3.83
N ASN A 112 -9.97 -7.52 -2.66
CA ASN A 112 -9.18 -7.43 -1.44
C ASN A 112 -8.22 -8.60 -1.32
N ALA A 113 -7.03 -8.32 -0.82
CA ALA A 113 -6.08 -9.37 -0.50
C ALA A 113 -6.40 -10.01 0.85
N LYS A 114 -6.29 -11.33 0.94
CA LYS A 114 -6.39 -12.06 2.22
C LYS A 114 -5.10 -11.93 3.02
N ILE A 115 -5.21 -11.46 4.26
CA ILE A 115 -4.07 -11.27 5.14
C ILE A 115 -4.00 -12.39 6.15
N ARG A 116 -2.79 -12.93 6.34
CA ARG A 116 -2.47 -13.89 7.40
C ARG A 116 -1.22 -13.45 8.14
N ILE A 117 -1.28 -13.51 9.47
CA ILE A 117 -0.15 -13.17 10.33
C ILE A 117 0.30 -14.47 11.01
N ARG A 118 1.59 -14.83 10.83
CA ARG A 118 2.19 -16.05 11.35
C ARG A 118 1.54 -17.36 10.87
N GLY A 119 0.87 -17.36 9.73
CA GLY A 119 0.30 -18.55 9.11
C GLY A 119 -1.18 -18.80 9.40
N ILE A 120 -1.60 -20.06 9.31
CA ILE A 120 -2.98 -20.48 9.51
C ILE A 120 -3.19 -20.81 11.00
N GLY A 121 -4.05 -20.06 11.65
CA GLY A 121 -4.35 -20.25 13.08
C GLY A 121 -5.42 -21.31 13.38
N SER A 122 -6.30 -21.62 12.42
CA SER A 122 -7.40 -22.56 12.58
C SER A 122 -7.76 -23.25 11.26
N PHE A 123 -8.18 -24.51 11.33
CA PHE A 123 -8.72 -25.26 10.19
C PHE A 123 -10.19 -24.95 9.91
N SER A 124 -10.96 -24.57 10.93
CA SER A 124 -12.43 -24.42 10.84
C SER A 124 -12.90 -22.98 11.07
N ALA A 125 -12.06 -22.12 11.66
CA ALA A 125 -12.38 -20.71 11.88
C ALA A 125 -11.57 -19.79 10.96
N SER A 126 -12.02 -18.52 10.84
CA SER A 126 -11.29 -17.51 10.09
C SER A 126 -9.88 -17.31 10.64
N SER A 127 -8.89 -17.25 9.73
CA SER A 127 -7.49 -16.93 10.06
C SER A 127 -7.17 -15.45 9.75
N ALA A 128 -8.18 -14.62 9.50
CA ALA A 128 -8.01 -13.18 9.29
C ALA A 128 -7.59 -12.48 10.60
N PRO A 129 -6.73 -11.47 10.55
CA PRO A 129 -6.38 -10.67 11.72
C PRO A 129 -7.56 -9.79 12.15
N LEU A 130 -7.52 -9.31 13.38
CA LEU A 130 -8.43 -8.26 13.83
C LEU A 130 -7.96 -6.90 13.30
N TYR A 131 -8.85 -6.15 12.68
CA TYR A 131 -8.57 -4.78 12.29
C TYR A 131 -9.10 -3.79 13.35
N VAL A 132 -8.29 -2.79 13.66
CA VAL A 132 -8.64 -1.73 14.60
C VAL A 132 -8.31 -0.38 13.95
N VAL A 133 -9.34 0.43 13.70
CA VAL A 133 -9.19 1.76 13.09
C VAL A 133 -9.47 2.81 14.15
N ASP A 134 -8.49 3.67 14.43
CA ASP A 134 -8.57 4.73 15.45
C ASP A 134 -9.07 4.23 16.82
N GLY A 135 -8.69 3.00 17.19
CA GLY A 135 -9.08 2.36 18.46
C GLY A 135 -10.38 1.55 18.41
N MET A 136 -11.11 1.56 17.32
CA MET A 136 -12.38 0.82 17.15
C MET A 136 -12.17 -0.43 16.30
N PRO A 137 -12.74 -1.59 16.67
CA PRO A 137 -12.68 -2.79 15.85
C PRO A 137 -13.56 -2.68 14.62
N TYR A 138 -13.03 -3.06 13.47
CA TYR A 138 -13.70 -3.08 12.17
C TYR A 138 -13.63 -4.46 11.54
N ASP A 139 -14.57 -4.76 10.66
CA ASP A 139 -14.50 -5.92 9.78
C ASP A 139 -13.55 -5.67 8.59
N GLU A 140 -13.12 -6.73 7.94
CA GLU A 140 -12.16 -6.68 6.82
C GLU A 140 -12.72 -5.88 5.62
N GLU A 141 -14.00 -6.01 5.34
CA GLU A 141 -14.66 -5.34 4.22
C GLU A 141 -14.70 -3.82 4.42
N SER A 142 -15.14 -3.39 5.61
CA SER A 142 -15.17 -1.97 6.00
C SER A 142 -13.79 -1.32 5.99
N VAL A 143 -12.74 -2.05 6.39
CA VAL A 143 -11.36 -1.55 6.34
C VAL A 143 -10.87 -1.39 4.91
N ASN A 144 -11.20 -2.32 4.03
CA ASN A 144 -10.79 -2.25 2.63
C ASN A 144 -11.54 -1.17 1.83
N ALA A 145 -12.70 -0.73 2.31
CA ALA A 145 -13.41 0.42 1.78
C ALA A 145 -12.72 1.77 2.11
N LEU A 146 -11.84 1.80 3.13
CA LEU A 146 -11.09 3.02 3.47
C LEU A 146 -10.16 3.43 2.33
N ASN A 147 -10.02 4.76 2.17
CA ASN A 147 -9.03 5.30 1.25
C ASN A 147 -7.62 5.18 1.86
N PRO A 148 -6.67 4.45 1.23
CA PRO A 148 -5.30 4.36 1.71
C PRO A 148 -4.61 5.72 1.86
N ALA A 149 -5.02 6.74 1.10
CA ALA A 149 -4.51 8.09 1.19
C ALA A 149 -4.84 8.80 2.52
N ASP A 150 -5.87 8.35 3.24
CA ASP A 150 -6.30 8.90 4.53
C ASP A 150 -5.58 8.26 5.72
N ILE A 151 -4.73 7.28 5.48
CA ILE A 151 -3.99 6.57 6.53
C ILE A 151 -2.73 7.35 6.89
N GLU A 152 -2.52 7.56 8.17
CA GLU A 152 -1.30 8.14 8.74
C GLU A 152 -0.24 7.08 9.03
N SER A 153 -0.68 5.95 9.60
CA SER A 153 0.20 4.81 9.87
C SER A 153 -0.58 3.52 10.07
N MET A 154 0.08 2.40 9.83
CA MET A 154 -0.42 1.08 10.22
C MET A 154 0.59 0.40 11.13
N SER A 155 0.11 -0.24 12.21
CA SER A 155 0.92 -1.03 13.13
C SER A 155 0.38 -2.45 13.19
N ILE A 156 1.26 -3.43 12.99
CA ILE A 156 0.88 -4.84 12.98
C ILE A 156 1.40 -5.48 14.26
N LEU A 157 0.49 -5.89 15.14
CA LEU A 157 0.79 -6.61 16.38
C LEU A 157 0.74 -8.10 16.10
N LYS A 158 1.89 -8.76 16.22
CA LYS A 158 2.05 -10.15 15.80
C LYS A 158 2.02 -11.14 16.96
N ASP A 159 2.28 -10.68 18.18
CA ASP A 159 2.37 -11.56 19.36
C ASP A 159 1.14 -11.45 20.27
N ALA A 160 0.93 -12.49 21.05
CA ALA A 160 -0.20 -12.57 21.97
C ALA A 160 -0.11 -11.54 23.11
N ALA A 161 1.09 -11.12 23.52
CA ALA A 161 1.26 -10.12 24.58
C ALA A 161 0.76 -8.76 24.11
N SER A 162 1.15 -8.33 22.90
CA SER A 162 0.67 -7.09 22.29
C SER A 162 -0.83 -7.12 21.97
N ALA A 163 -1.33 -8.29 21.59
CA ALA A 163 -2.71 -8.49 21.20
C ALA A 163 -3.67 -8.76 22.36
N SER A 164 -3.15 -9.04 23.57
CA SER A 164 -3.94 -9.46 24.73
C SER A 164 -5.06 -8.49 25.14
N LEU A 165 -4.88 -7.20 24.89
CA LEU A 165 -5.87 -6.15 25.16
C LEU A 165 -7.15 -6.29 24.32
N TYR A 166 -7.10 -7.02 23.20
CA TYR A 166 -8.23 -7.27 22.31
C TYR A 166 -8.88 -8.65 22.50
N GLY A 167 -8.40 -9.41 23.49
CA GLY A 167 -8.93 -10.73 23.86
C GLY A 167 -8.77 -11.78 22.77
N SER A 168 -9.66 -12.79 22.77
CA SER A 168 -9.61 -13.94 21.84
C SER A 168 -9.74 -13.56 20.37
N ARG A 169 -10.38 -12.43 20.05
CA ARG A 169 -10.52 -11.91 18.67
C ARG A 169 -9.17 -11.57 18.02
N ALA A 170 -8.16 -11.32 18.83
CA ALA A 170 -6.82 -10.98 18.38
C ALA A 170 -5.87 -12.18 18.25
N ALA A 171 -6.38 -13.41 18.36
CA ALA A 171 -5.56 -14.64 18.30
C ALA A 171 -4.75 -14.75 17.01
N ASN A 172 -5.27 -14.25 15.89
CA ASN A 172 -4.61 -14.23 14.58
C ASN A 172 -3.77 -12.95 14.33
N GLY A 173 -3.51 -12.16 15.38
CA GLY A 173 -2.84 -10.86 15.28
C GLY A 173 -3.81 -9.68 15.09
N VAL A 174 -3.26 -8.46 15.21
CA VAL A 174 -4.02 -7.23 15.09
C VAL A 174 -3.35 -6.29 14.10
N VAL A 175 -4.13 -5.73 13.18
CA VAL A 175 -3.72 -4.64 12.30
C VAL A 175 -4.36 -3.35 12.80
N MET A 176 -3.55 -2.49 13.38
CA MET A 176 -3.98 -1.18 13.85
C MET A 176 -3.75 -0.14 12.78
N ILE A 177 -4.78 0.62 12.47
CA ILE A 177 -4.78 1.66 11.45
C ILE A 177 -5.06 2.99 12.15
N THR A 178 -4.14 3.92 12.01
CA THR A 178 -4.33 5.29 12.47
C THR A 178 -4.59 6.16 11.25
N THR A 179 -5.67 6.92 11.29
CA THR A 179 -6.03 7.81 10.20
C THR A 179 -5.52 9.23 10.44
N LYS A 180 -5.36 9.99 9.38
CA LYS A 180 -4.90 11.37 9.42
C LYS A 180 -5.82 12.24 10.26
N LYS A 181 -5.23 13.11 11.08
CA LYS A 181 -5.91 14.08 11.96
C LYS A 181 -5.55 15.49 11.58
N GLY A 182 -6.32 16.45 12.08
CA GLY A 182 -6.01 17.87 11.93
C GLY A 182 -4.70 18.25 12.64
N MET A 183 -4.04 19.28 12.16
CA MET A 183 -2.82 19.84 12.75
C MET A 183 -3.12 21.18 13.43
N VAL A 184 -2.46 21.43 14.57
CA VAL A 184 -2.52 22.69 15.29
C VAL A 184 -1.69 23.75 14.57
N ASP A 185 -2.21 24.99 14.46
CA ASP A 185 -1.55 26.17 13.91
C ASP A 185 -0.98 26.00 12.48
N LYS A 186 -1.51 25.06 11.74
CA LYS A 186 -1.18 24.84 10.33
C LYS A 186 -2.46 24.65 9.53
N SER A 187 -2.48 25.19 8.32
CA SER A 187 -3.50 24.91 7.32
C SER A 187 -2.80 24.39 6.07
N LYS A 188 -3.19 23.21 5.63
CA LYS A 188 -2.63 22.56 4.46
C LYS A 188 -3.74 21.99 3.59
N VAL A 189 -3.75 22.39 2.32
CA VAL A 189 -4.54 21.76 1.27
C VAL A 189 -3.62 20.92 0.44
N THR A 190 -3.99 19.66 0.20
CA THR A 190 -3.22 18.75 -0.65
C THR A 190 -4.14 18.19 -1.70
N LEU A 191 -3.77 18.33 -2.96
CA LEU A 191 -4.38 17.65 -4.10
C LEU A 191 -3.36 16.67 -4.65
N ASP A 192 -3.73 15.40 -4.70
CA ASP A 192 -2.96 14.33 -5.31
C ASP A 192 -3.79 13.76 -6.47
N ALA A 193 -3.27 13.86 -7.66
CA ALA A 193 -3.91 13.36 -8.87
C ALA A 193 -2.96 12.42 -9.60
N ARG A 194 -3.42 11.21 -9.91
CA ARG A 194 -2.61 10.16 -10.51
C ARG A 194 -3.35 9.50 -11.66
N TRP A 195 -2.59 9.22 -12.71
CA TRP A 195 -3.05 8.45 -13.86
C TRP A 195 -2.06 7.31 -14.10
N GLY A 196 -2.58 6.19 -14.50
CA GLY A 196 -1.78 5.02 -14.82
C GLY A 196 -2.49 4.16 -15.87
N VAL A 197 -1.75 3.22 -16.42
CA VAL A 197 -2.27 2.24 -17.36
C VAL A 197 -2.00 0.85 -16.79
N ASN A 198 -3.04 0.04 -16.66
CA ASN A 198 -2.94 -1.35 -16.28
C ASN A 198 -2.67 -2.18 -17.54
N THR A 199 -1.49 -2.77 -17.59
CA THR A 199 -1.09 -3.64 -18.70
C THR A 199 -0.80 -5.03 -18.20
N ARG A 200 -0.84 -6.00 -19.09
CA ARG A 200 -0.44 -7.38 -18.77
C ARG A 200 1.06 -7.42 -18.43
N GLY A 201 1.38 -7.73 -17.17
CA GLY A 201 2.75 -7.77 -16.67
C GLY A 201 3.49 -9.07 -17.00
N VAL A 202 2.76 -10.14 -17.32
CA VAL A 202 3.33 -11.44 -17.70
C VAL A 202 3.32 -11.54 -19.21
N PRO A 203 4.48 -11.73 -19.87
CA PRO A 203 4.52 -11.93 -21.31
C PRO A 203 3.74 -13.20 -21.69
N GLU A 204 3.13 -13.19 -22.86
CA GLU A 204 2.54 -14.39 -23.42
C GLU A 204 3.65 -15.40 -23.72
N TYR A 205 3.33 -16.67 -23.49
CA TYR A 205 4.10 -17.74 -24.10
C TYR A 205 3.99 -17.63 -25.62
N ASP A 206 4.98 -18.16 -26.32
CA ASP A 206 4.94 -18.29 -27.77
C ASP A 206 3.86 -19.33 -28.13
N ILE A 207 2.69 -18.82 -28.49
CA ILE A 207 1.51 -19.62 -28.85
C ILE A 207 1.19 -19.38 -30.32
N MET A 208 0.65 -20.41 -30.98
CA MET A 208 0.18 -20.28 -32.35
C MET A 208 -1.00 -19.27 -32.41
N LYS A 209 -0.80 -18.13 -33.07
CA LYS A 209 -1.81 -17.08 -33.21
C LYS A 209 -2.52 -17.09 -34.57
N ASP A 210 -1.93 -17.79 -35.55
CA ASP A 210 -2.48 -17.93 -36.90
C ASP A 210 -2.99 -19.35 -37.11
N GLN A 211 -4.19 -19.50 -37.62
CA GLN A 211 -4.76 -20.82 -37.97
C GLN A 211 -3.92 -21.54 -39.04
N ARG A 212 -3.17 -20.81 -39.88
CA ARG A 212 -2.25 -21.44 -40.85
C ARG A 212 -1.12 -22.17 -40.16
N GLU A 213 -0.58 -21.58 -39.12
CA GLU A 213 0.48 -22.20 -38.32
C GLU A 213 -0.02 -23.45 -37.59
N TYR A 214 -1.25 -23.39 -37.03
CA TYR A 214 -1.90 -24.54 -36.43
C TYR A 214 -2.11 -25.69 -37.44
N VAL A 215 -2.63 -25.37 -38.65
CA VAL A 215 -2.86 -26.32 -39.72
C VAL A 215 -1.53 -26.96 -40.18
N LEU A 216 -0.45 -26.16 -40.33
CA LEU A 216 0.87 -26.63 -40.68
C LEU A 216 1.46 -27.56 -39.59
N THR A 217 1.27 -27.22 -38.34
CA THR A 217 1.74 -28.03 -37.21
C THR A 217 1.02 -29.36 -37.14
N ALA A 218 -0.30 -29.38 -37.35
CA ALA A 218 -1.10 -30.60 -37.43
C ALA A 218 -0.64 -31.47 -38.62
N TRP A 219 -0.42 -30.84 -39.77
CA TRP A 219 0.09 -31.56 -40.96
C TRP A 219 1.49 -32.15 -40.71
N ASN A 220 2.43 -31.41 -40.12
CA ASN A 220 3.74 -31.90 -39.75
C ASN A 220 3.68 -33.10 -38.80
N THR A 221 2.73 -33.09 -37.87
CA THR A 221 2.49 -34.22 -36.95
C THR A 221 2.07 -35.48 -37.69
N LEU A 222 1.19 -35.36 -38.70
CA LEU A 222 0.77 -36.48 -39.54
C LEU A 222 1.88 -36.93 -40.45
N LYS A 223 2.64 -36.01 -41.07
CA LYS A 223 3.77 -36.33 -41.94
C LYS A 223 4.87 -37.13 -41.26
N ASN A 224 5.08 -36.94 -39.96
CA ASN A 224 6.05 -37.72 -39.19
C ASN A 224 5.69 -39.22 -39.13
N GLN A 225 4.46 -39.60 -39.46
CA GLN A 225 3.93 -40.96 -39.42
C GLN A 225 3.54 -41.47 -40.80
N SER A 226 3.56 -40.62 -41.85
CA SER A 226 3.05 -40.92 -43.18
C SER A 226 3.79 -40.14 -44.27
N THR A 227 3.38 -40.30 -45.52
CA THR A 227 3.85 -39.42 -46.62
C THR A 227 3.18 -38.06 -46.58
N GLY A 228 3.76 -37.04 -47.22
CA GLY A 228 3.15 -35.70 -47.30
C GLY A 228 1.76 -35.72 -47.98
N ALA A 229 1.53 -36.56 -48.94
CA ALA A 229 0.22 -36.69 -49.59
C ALA A 229 -0.82 -37.28 -48.62
N GLU A 230 -0.50 -38.36 -47.93
CA GLU A 230 -1.38 -38.98 -46.91
C GLU A 230 -1.67 -38.03 -45.75
N ALA A 231 -0.63 -37.21 -45.34
CA ALA A 231 -0.83 -36.19 -44.33
C ALA A 231 -1.84 -35.11 -44.77
N SER A 232 -1.77 -34.69 -46.05
CA SER A 232 -2.70 -33.71 -46.60
C SER A 232 -4.13 -34.25 -46.68
N GLU A 233 -4.31 -35.51 -47.03
CA GLU A 233 -5.62 -36.19 -47.07
C GLU A 233 -6.20 -36.42 -45.66
N GLY A 234 -5.35 -36.83 -44.70
CA GLY A 234 -5.71 -37.12 -43.32
C GLY A 234 -5.93 -35.87 -42.44
N LEU A 235 -5.51 -34.70 -42.89
CA LEU A 235 -5.49 -33.46 -42.10
C LEU A 235 -6.86 -33.08 -41.60
N ILE A 236 -7.91 -33.17 -42.44
CA ILE A 236 -9.28 -32.82 -42.05
C ILE A 236 -9.79 -33.72 -40.91
N GLY A 237 -9.38 -34.99 -40.89
CA GLY A 237 -9.73 -35.88 -39.79
C GLY A 237 -9.05 -35.51 -38.46
N SER A 238 -7.86 -34.93 -38.53
CA SER A 238 -7.10 -34.49 -37.36
C SER A 238 -7.64 -33.17 -36.77
N ILE A 239 -7.93 -32.17 -37.62
CA ILE A 239 -8.34 -30.83 -37.17
C ILE A 239 -9.88 -30.64 -37.10
N GLY A 240 -10.65 -31.54 -37.71
CA GLY A 240 -12.11 -31.57 -37.63
C GLY A 240 -12.85 -30.58 -38.52
N TYR A 241 -12.20 -29.55 -39.07
CA TYR A 241 -12.80 -28.54 -39.93
C TYR A 241 -11.79 -27.93 -40.89
N ASN A 242 -12.30 -27.34 -42.00
CA ASN A 242 -11.46 -26.63 -42.97
C ASN A 242 -11.53 -25.13 -42.70
N PRO A 243 -10.42 -24.50 -42.25
CA PRO A 243 -10.39 -23.07 -41.94
C PRO A 243 -10.35 -22.18 -43.18
N PHE A 244 -10.09 -22.70 -44.36
CA PHE A 244 -9.93 -21.92 -45.59
C PHE A 244 -11.24 -21.77 -46.36
N ILE A 245 -11.43 -20.66 -47.01
CA ILE A 245 -12.57 -20.40 -47.89
C ILE A 245 -12.23 -20.90 -49.29
N GLY A 246 -13.10 -21.75 -49.84
CA GLY A 246 -12.97 -22.20 -51.22
C GLY A 246 -11.83 -23.18 -51.52
N VAL A 247 -11.22 -23.75 -50.47
CA VAL A 247 -10.13 -24.74 -50.61
C VAL A 247 -10.71 -26.13 -50.32
N ALA A 248 -10.33 -27.12 -51.13
CA ALA A 248 -10.68 -28.53 -50.85
C ALA A 248 -9.94 -29.04 -49.59
N ASN A 249 -10.51 -29.99 -48.87
CA ASN A 249 -9.94 -30.49 -47.61
C ASN A 249 -8.53 -31.08 -47.77
N ASN A 250 -8.25 -31.72 -48.90
CA ASN A 250 -6.91 -32.25 -49.18
C ASN A 250 -5.91 -31.25 -49.78
N ALA A 251 -6.38 -30.00 -50.02
CA ALA A 251 -5.58 -28.92 -50.57
C ALA A 251 -5.25 -27.81 -49.54
N MET A 252 -5.62 -28.04 -48.26
CA MET A 252 -5.25 -27.10 -47.17
C MET A 252 -3.76 -26.91 -47.00
N VAL A 253 -3.03 -28.03 -47.13
CA VAL A 253 -1.55 -28.08 -47.16
C VAL A 253 -1.17 -28.99 -48.29
N SER A 254 -0.23 -28.58 -49.15
CA SER A 254 0.28 -29.42 -50.23
C SER A 254 1.17 -30.57 -49.68
N ALA A 255 1.43 -31.59 -50.50
CA ALA A 255 2.31 -32.69 -50.16
C ALA A 255 3.73 -32.22 -49.79
N ASP A 256 4.16 -31.06 -50.26
CA ASP A 256 5.43 -30.42 -49.95
C ASP A 256 5.41 -29.56 -48.68
N GLY A 257 4.26 -29.48 -48.01
CA GLY A 257 4.13 -28.71 -46.76
C GLY A 257 3.84 -27.23 -46.95
N VAL A 258 3.39 -26.80 -48.14
CA VAL A 258 2.98 -25.40 -48.37
C VAL A 258 1.52 -25.23 -47.98
N VAL A 259 1.27 -24.36 -47.03
CA VAL A 259 -0.08 -24.02 -46.57
C VAL A 259 -0.78 -23.13 -47.58
N SER A 260 -2.06 -23.37 -47.81
CA SER A 260 -2.89 -22.54 -48.67
C SER A 260 -2.86 -21.06 -48.28
N SER A 261 -2.70 -20.19 -49.27
CA SER A 261 -2.77 -18.71 -49.12
C SER A 261 -4.20 -18.16 -49.15
N ALA A 262 -5.20 -19.04 -49.30
CA ALA A 262 -6.61 -18.64 -49.34
C ALA A 262 -7.04 -17.94 -48.05
N ALA A 263 -8.10 -17.14 -48.12
CA ALA A 263 -8.65 -16.45 -46.95
C ALA A 263 -9.12 -17.45 -45.88
N LEU A 264 -8.85 -17.14 -44.65
CA LEU A 264 -9.37 -17.88 -43.50
C LEU A 264 -10.83 -17.50 -43.22
N ARG A 265 -11.61 -18.45 -42.77
CA ARG A 265 -13.00 -18.23 -42.31
C ARG A 265 -13.03 -17.40 -41.02
N HIS A 266 -12.14 -17.72 -40.13
CA HIS A 266 -11.92 -17.05 -38.86
C HIS A 266 -10.43 -17.05 -38.55
N ASN A 267 -9.93 -16.01 -37.98
CA ASN A 267 -8.56 -15.91 -37.46
C ASN A 267 -8.56 -14.95 -36.26
N ASP A 268 -9.38 -15.31 -35.25
CA ASP A 268 -9.65 -14.46 -34.11
C ASP A 268 -8.59 -14.72 -33.02
N ASP A 269 -7.98 -13.64 -32.52
CA ASP A 269 -7.14 -13.68 -31.32
C ASP A 269 -8.05 -13.47 -30.08
N TRP A 270 -8.32 -14.55 -29.37
CA TRP A 270 -9.13 -14.51 -28.15
C TRP A 270 -8.49 -13.70 -27.03
N ALA A 271 -7.16 -13.61 -26.98
CA ALA A 271 -6.47 -12.76 -26.02
C ALA A 271 -6.76 -11.29 -26.28
N ASP A 272 -6.66 -10.85 -27.53
CA ASP A 272 -7.01 -9.48 -27.93
C ASP A 272 -8.50 -9.17 -27.78
N ALA A 273 -9.35 -10.17 -28.01
CA ALA A 273 -10.79 -10.02 -27.81
C ALA A 273 -11.18 -9.85 -26.35
N ALA A 274 -10.49 -10.56 -25.43
CA ALA A 274 -10.79 -10.57 -24.00
C ALA A 274 -10.03 -9.50 -23.21
N LEU A 275 -8.79 -9.21 -23.62
CA LEU A 275 -7.89 -8.33 -22.90
C LEU A 275 -7.78 -6.95 -23.55
N HIS A 276 -7.49 -5.96 -22.74
CA HIS A 276 -7.16 -4.59 -23.17
C HIS A 276 -6.30 -3.91 -22.11
N ASN A 277 -5.73 -2.78 -22.45
CA ASN A 277 -5.06 -1.94 -21.47
C ASN A 277 -6.12 -1.13 -20.70
N GLY A 278 -6.22 -1.35 -19.41
CA GLY A 278 -7.13 -0.61 -18.54
C GLY A 278 -6.54 0.74 -18.13
N MET A 279 -7.38 1.73 -17.84
CA MET A 279 -6.97 3.03 -17.33
C MET A 279 -7.25 3.12 -15.84
N ARG A 280 -6.26 3.64 -15.09
CA ARG A 280 -6.42 3.96 -13.67
C ARG A 280 -6.37 5.48 -13.48
N GLN A 281 -7.35 6.01 -12.75
CA GLN A 281 -7.44 7.43 -12.39
C GLN A 281 -7.72 7.52 -10.89
N GLU A 282 -6.94 8.35 -10.20
CA GLU A 282 -7.08 8.56 -8.78
C GLU A 282 -6.93 10.04 -8.46
N TYR A 283 -7.88 10.59 -7.70
CA TYR A 283 -7.88 11.98 -7.25
C TYR A 283 -8.17 12.02 -5.76
N ASN A 284 -7.27 12.60 -4.98
CA ASN A 284 -7.41 12.77 -3.56
C ASN A 284 -7.23 14.24 -3.19
N LEU A 285 -8.27 14.86 -2.66
CA LEU A 285 -8.24 16.21 -2.12
C LEU A 285 -8.32 16.12 -0.60
N SER A 286 -7.39 16.73 0.11
CA SER A 286 -7.45 16.80 1.56
C SER A 286 -7.19 18.22 2.08
N LEU A 287 -7.94 18.58 3.12
CA LEU A 287 -7.80 19.81 3.88
C LEU A 287 -7.49 19.44 5.33
N GLN A 288 -6.39 19.92 5.83
CA GLN A 288 -5.92 19.67 7.19
C GLN A 288 -5.61 21.00 7.85
N GLY A 289 -6.10 21.20 9.08
CA GLY A 289 -5.87 22.46 9.78
C GLY A 289 -6.43 22.48 11.19
N GLY A 290 -6.30 23.64 11.83
CA GLY A 290 -6.89 23.87 13.13
C GLY A 290 -6.11 24.84 14.00
N ASN A 291 -6.58 24.99 15.22
CA ASN A 291 -5.96 25.77 16.29
C ASN A 291 -5.85 24.88 17.55
N ALA A 292 -5.34 25.45 18.66
CA ALA A 292 -5.16 24.74 19.93
C ALA A 292 -6.46 24.10 20.49
N LYS A 293 -7.64 24.60 20.10
CA LYS A 293 -8.93 24.09 20.59
C LYS A 293 -9.60 23.14 19.61
N THR A 294 -9.46 23.39 18.31
CA THR A 294 -10.17 22.62 17.28
C THR A 294 -9.23 22.29 16.17
N THR A 295 -9.09 21.00 15.86
CA THR A 295 -8.36 20.53 14.69
C THR A 295 -9.31 19.78 13.77
N HIS A 296 -9.09 19.88 12.47
CA HIS A 296 -9.93 19.23 11.46
C HIS A 296 -9.07 18.62 10.35
N PHE A 297 -9.53 17.50 9.86
CA PHE A 297 -9.07 16.84 8.63
C PHE A 297 -10.29 16.47 7.81
N LEU A 298 -10.34 16.94 6.58
CA LEU A 298 -11.38 16.63 5.61
C LEU A 298 -10.70 16.03 4.38
N SER A 299 -11.26 14.97 3.83
CA SER A 299 -10.77 14.41 2.56
C SER A 299 -11.92 13.99 1.65
N LEU A 300 -11.66 14.09 0.35
CA LEU A 300 -12.48 13.58 -0.74
C LEU A 300 -11.59 12.80 -1.66
N GLY A 301 -11.98 11.58 -1.97
CA GLY A 301 -11.23 10.69 -2.86
C GLY A 301 -12.13 10.12 -3.95
N TYR A 302 -11.61 10.04 -5.16
CA TYR A 302 -12.19 9.35 -6.29
C TYR A 302 -11.14 8.43 -6.90
N LEU A 303 -11.49 7.18 -7.09
CA LEU A 303 -10.68 6.17 -7.75
C LEU A 303 -11.53 5.46 -8.80
N LYS A 304 -11.05 5.42 -10.03
CA LYS A 304 -11.52 4.54 -11.09
C LYS A 304 -10.37 3.69 -11.57
N ASP A 305 -10.52 2.38 -11.53
CA ASP A 305 -9.48 1.41 -11.85
C ASP A 305 -10.05 0.37 -12.81
N GLU A 306 -9.70 0.45 -14.08
CA GLU A 306 -10.12 -0.49 -15.12
C GLU A 306 -9.14 -1.66 -15.19
N GLY A 307 -9.66 -2.88 -15.18
CA GLY A 307 -8.87 -4.10 -15.28
C GLY A 307 -8.36 -4.35 -16.69
N ILE A 308 -7.45 -5.31 -16.81
CA ILE A 308 -6.95 -5.78 -18.10
C ILE A 308 -7.96 -6.68 -18.83
N LEU A 309 -8.90 -7.28 -18.14
CA LEU A 309 -10.01 -8.03 -18.72
C LEU A 309 -11.13 -7.03 -19.03
N ARG A 310 -11.68 -7.09 -20.24
CA ARG A 310 -12.79 -6.22 -20.64
C ARG A 310 -13.98 -6.37 -19.69
N HIS A 311 -14.67 -5.26 -19.41
CA HIS A 311 -15.84 -5.19 -18.52
C HIS A 311 -15.51 -5.50 -17.04
N THR A 312 -14.25 -5.37 -16.63
CA THR A 312 -13.89 -5.40 -15.21
C THR A 312 -13.38 -4.02 -14.81
N ASP A 313 -14.12 -3.34 -13.95
CA ASP A 313 -13.76 -2.04 -13.42
C ASP A 313 -14.14 -1.95 -11.94
N PHE A 314 -13.47 -1.04 -11.26
CA PHE A 314 -13.72 -0.71 -9.86
C PHE A 314 -13.77 0.80 -9.70
N GLU A 315 -14.83 1.29 -9.11
CA GLU A 315 -15.00 2.69 -8.79
C GLU A 315 -15.22 2.88 -7.29
N ARG A 316 -14.54 3.87 -6.71
CA ARG A 316 -14.71 4.21 -5.31
C ARG A 316 -14.74 5.73 -5.14
N ILE A 317 -15.80 6.20 -4.50
CA ILE A 317 -15.91 7.57 -3.99
C ILE A 317 -15.80 7.50 -2.48
N SER A 318 -14.91 8.27 -1.89
CA SER A 318 -14.71 8.31 -0.44
C SER A 318 -14.74 9.74 0.06
N ALA A 319 -15.38 9.95 1.21
CA ALA A 319 -15.37 11.21 1.93
C ALA A 319 -15.10 10.93 3.40
N ARG A 320 -14.20 11.69 4.00
CA ARG A 320 -13.85 11.57 5.41
C ARG A 320 -13.81 12.93 6.08
N ALA A 321 -14.35 13.01 7.28
CA ALA A 321 -14.25 14.17 8.16
C ALA A 321 -13.79 13.70 9.54
N ASN A 322 -12.71 14.29 10.05
CA ASN A 322 -12.22 14.06 11.39
C ASN A 322 -12.05 15.42 12.07
N ILE A 323 -12.89 15.70 13.06
CA ILE A 323 -12.91 16.97 13.78
C ILE A 323 -12.71 16.66 15.26
N ASN A 324 -11.63 17.20 15.82
CA ASN A 324 -11.35 17.10 17.24
C ASN A 324 -11.51 18.48 17.89
N HIS A 325 -12.33 18.56 18.91
CA HIS A 325 -12.54 19.78 19.67
C HIS A 325 -12.26 19.53 21.14
N THR A 326 -11.31 20.30 21.71
CA THR A 326 -11.01 20.22 23.14
C THR A 326 -11.87 21.26 23.86
N CYS A 327 -12.91 20.76 24.54
CA CYS A 327 -13.73 21.56 25.44
C CYS A 327 -13.03 21.61 26.80
N LEU A 328 -12.63 22.80 27.25
CA LEU A 328 -12.14 22.97 28.61
C LEU A 328 -13.33 22.80 29.56
N LEU A 329 -13.53 21.60 30.09
CA LEU A 329 -14.26 21.46 31.32
C LEU A 329 -13.37 22.02 32.43
N TYR A 330 -13.82 23.08 33.08
CA TYR A 330 -13.28 23.49 34.38
C TYR A 330 -13.55 22.36 35.35
N THR A 331 -12.64 21.49 35.58
CA THR A 331 -12.60 20.66 36.79
C THR A 331 -12.11 21.57 37.91
N SER A 332 -13.00 22.40 38.48
CA SER A 332 -12.73 22.85 39.84
C SER A 332 -12.66 21.58 40.71
N PRO A 333 -11.58 21.38 41.50
CA PRO A 333 -11.51 20.24 42.40
C PRO A 333 -12.80 20.22 43.24
N SER A 334 -13.48 19.08 43.23
CA SER A 334 -14.69 18.87 44.04
C SER A 334 -14.38 19.25 45.48
N PRO A 335 -15.30 19.87 46.24
CA PRO A 335 -15.11 20.14 47.65
C PRO A 335 -14.72 18.87 48.46
N ARG A 336 -14.99 17.67 47.93
CA ARG A 336 -14.55 16.39 48.53
C ARG A 336 -13.06 16.13 48.36
N ASP A 337 -12.41 16.67 47.33
CA ASP A 337 -10.97 16.48 47.10
C ASP A 337 -10.11 17.39 48.00
N ARG A 338 -10.73 18.35 48.73
CA ARG A 338 -10.07 19.22 49.69
C ARG A 338 -10.02 18.66 51.12
N SER A 339 -10.68 17.53 51.41
CA SER A 339 -10.76 16.97 52.74
C SER A 339 -9.74 15.87 53.07
N LEU A 340 -8.74 15.65 52.21
CA LEU A 340 -7.72 14.63 52.39
C LEU A 340 -6.29 15.21 52.32
N SER A 341 -6.06 16.44 52.79
CA SER A 341 -4.73 16.96 53.03
C SER A 341 -4.54 17.35 54.48
#